data_d7876fa22313090c66440317ad794c75
#
_entry.id   d7876fa22313090c66440317ad794c75
#
_cell.length_a   1.000
_cell.length_b   1.000
_cell.length_c   1.000
_cell.angle_alpha   90.00
_cell.angle_beta   90.00
_cell.angle_gamma   90.00
#
_symmetry.space_group_name_H-M   'P 1'
#
loop_
_entity.id
_entity.type
_entity.pdbx_description
1 polymer ?
#
loop_
_entity_poly.entity_id
_entity_poly.type
_entity_poly.pdbx_seq_one_letter_code
_entity_poly.pdbx_strand_id
1 'polypeptide(L)'
;SKGDADFSATELLKPPQIVRLYNEHEDTVTTDVRDEWWKLLGKGVHAILEQRPKCEQCYGTGECWSGEATHELWWERPITTWDKFKAWTRGDRCVPCNSCDGTGLIDDGKVREQRFFAECGGVKISGAMDLLGDDGAVTDYKVTSVFTIQRGLKTDWEQQLNIYAWLLKQNDITVTSLTIVGLCRDWIKSRAEAKADYPQSPIVSIKVPLWRPERQDDFVAGRVRVHTMENTIPCTPEERWARGGYTVLGGGLKPKSFDTMSEAATYINTKQKPGRTFSISEGSAKFVRCEAWCPVSDHCPQWRGEANEQSNRR
;
A
#
# COMPACT_ATOMS: atom_id res chain seq x y z
N SER A 1 -1.30 5.89 12.05
CA SER A 1 -0.91 7.14 12.74
C SER A 1 0.22 7.80 11.95
N LYS A 2 0.23 9.14 11.87
CA LYS A 2 1.30 9.94 11.24
C LYS A 2 2.35 10.43 12.27
N GLY A 3 2.19 10.03 13.54
CA GLY A 3 2.96 10.59 14.64
C GLY A 3 2.64 12.06 14.83
N ASP A 4 3.66 12.86 15.13
CA ASP A 4 3.61 14.32 15.29
C ASP A 4 3.85 15.09 13.97
N ALA A 5 3.70 14.45 12.81
CA ALA A 5 3.80 15.08 11.51
C ALA A 5 2.48 15.73 11.07
N ASP A 6 2.58 16.76 10.23
CA ASP A 6 1.42 17.41 9.61
C ASP A 6 0.74 16.45 8.62
N PHE A 7 1.55 15.74 7.81
CA PHE A 7 1.07 14.75 6.85
C PHE A 7 1.90 13.45 6.88
N SER A 8 1.25 12.33 6.68
CA SER A 8 1.94 11.09 6.31
C SER A 8 2.16 11.02 4.79
N ALA A 9 3.14 10.19 4.35
CA ALA A 9 3.38 9.92 2.94
C ALA A 9 2.11 9.48 2.20
N THR A 10 1.28 8.65 2.84
CA THR A 10 0.01 8.18 2.26
C THR A 10 -1.08 9.25 2.22
N GLU A 11 -1.08 10.23 3.14
CA GLU A 11 -2.01 11.37 3.10
C GLU A 11 -1.64 12.34 1.98
N LEU A 12 -0.34 12.59 1.75
CA LEU A 12 0.10 13.40 0.62
C LEU A 12 -0.35 12.86 -0.74
N LEU A 13 -0.54 11.55 -0.87
CA LEU A 13 -1.03 10.93 -2.12
C LEU A 13 -2.54 11.03 -2.30
N LYS A 14 -3.30 11.28 -1.24
CA LYS A 14 -4.75 11.45 -1.35
C LYS A 14 -5.10 12.82 -1.96
N PRO A 15 -6.28 12.97 -2.56
CA PRO A 15 -6.78 14.29 -2.95
C PRO A 15 -6.81 15.26 -1.77
N PRO A 16 -6.30 16.49 -1.92
CA PRO A 16 -6.26 17.47 -0.83
C PRO A 16 -7.64 17.73 -0.19
N GLN A 17 -8.69 17.79 -1.00
CA GLN A 17 -10.07 17.98 -0.53
C GLN A 17 -10.50 16.86 0.42
N ILE A 18 -10.15 15.62 0.13
CA ILE A 18 -10.52 14.49 0.99
C ILE A 18 -9.78 14.56 2.34
N VAL A 19 -8.48 14.88 2.33
CA VAL A 19 -7.69 15.00 3.55
C VAL A 19 -8.19 16.13 4.42
N ARG A 20 -8.47 17.29 3.83
CA ARG A 20 -8.99 18.45 4.55
C ARG A 20 -10.35 18.18 5.18
N LEU A 21 -11.32 17.70 4.39
CA LEU A 21 -12.65 17.38 4.90
C LEU A 21 -12.61 16.26 5.96
N TYR A 22 -11.71 15.29 5.83
CA TYR A 22 -11.55 14.26 6.85
C TYR A 22 -11.08 14.85 8.18
N ASN A 23 -10.08 15.74 8.14
CA ASN A 23 -9.57 16.39 9.35
C ASN A 23 -10.62 17.35 9.98
N GLU A 24 -11.41 18.04 9.14
CA GLU A 24 -12.46 18.95 9.63
C GLU A 24 -13.66 18.21 10.26
N HIS A 25 -13.90 16.95 9.86
CA HIS A 25 -15.06 16.16 10.24
C HIS A 25 -14.71 14.82 10.88
N GLU A 26 -13.49 14.67 11.42
CA GLU A 26 -12.97 13.39 11.95
C GLU A 26 -13.93 12.73 12.95
N ASP A 27 -14.56 13.53 13.82
CA ASP A 27 -15.49 13.06 14.84
C ASP A 27 -16.84 12.54 14.29
N THR A 28 -17.19 12.91 13.05
CA THR A 28 -18.48 12.59 12.43
C THR A 28 -18.36 11.62 11.27
N VAL A 29 -17.15 11.39 10.77
CA VAL A 29 -16.89 10.43 9.70
C VAL A 29 -17.06 9.01 10.22
N THR A 30 -18.07 8.33 9.70
CA THR A 30 -18.31 6.92 10.02
C THR A 30 -17.70 6.02 8.94
N THR A 31 -17.07 4.95 9.36
CA THR A 31 -16.53 3.94 8.45
C THR A 31 -17.37 2.65 8.57
N ASP A 32 -17.81 2.10 7.46
CA ASP A 32 -18.50 0.80 7.47
C ASP A 32 -17.52 -0.30 7.93
N VAL A 33 -17.96 -1.14 8.86
CA VAL A 33 -17.16 -2.27 9.38
C VAL A 33 -16.70 -3.21 8.26
N ARG A 34 -17.48 -3.32 7.18
CA ARG A 34 -17.12 -4.13 6.00
C ARG A 34 -15.89 -3.59 5.27
N ASP A 35 -15.68 -2.28 5.28
CA ASP A 35 -14.50 -1.63 4.68
C ASP A 35 -13.27 -1.79 5.56
N GLU A 36 -13.46 -1.87 6.88
CA GLU A 36 -12.38 -2.10 7.83
C GLU A 36 -11.80 -3.52 7.74
N TRP A 37 -12.55 -4.50 7.25
CA TRP A 37 -12.08 -5.88 7.10
C TRP A 37 -10.80 -5.99 6.27
N TRP A 38 -10.74 -5.27 5.16
CA TRP A 38 -9.56 -5.29 4.28
C TRP A 38 -8.35 -4.59 4.92
N LYS A 39 -8.59 -3.54 5.68
CA LYS A 39 -7.55 -2.86 6.47
C LYS A 39 -7.02 -3.77 7.58
N LEU A 40 -7.91 -4.50 8.25
CA LEU A 40 -7.53 -5.45 9.29
C LEU A 40 -6.69 -6.59 8.73
N LEU A 41 -7.08 -7.15 7.59
CA LEU A 41 -6.30 -8.18 6.90
C LEU A 41 -4.90 -7.66 6.53
N GLY A 42 -4.82 -6.46 5.96
CA GLY A 42 -3.54 -5.81 5.66
C GLY A 42 -2.66 -5.68 6.90
N LYS A 43 -3.19 -5.10 7.99
CA LYS A 43 -2.47 -4.95 9.27
C LYS A 43 -2.01 -6.28 9.85
N GLY A 44 -2.84 -7.33 9.79
CA GLY A 44 -2.47 -8.67 10.26
C GLY A 44 -1.30 -9.28 9.49
N VAL A 45 -1.29 -9.12 8.17
CA VAL A 45 -0.19 -9.57 7.32
C VAL A 45 1.08 -8.78 7.62
N HIS A 46 1.01 -7.45 7.73
CA HIS A 46 2.16 -6.62 8.10
C HIS A 46 2.73 -7.06 9.46
N ALA A 47 1.89 -7.19 10.49
CA ALA A 47 2.32 -7.61 11.82
C ALA A 47 3.07 -8.97 11.83
N ILE A 48 2.77 -9.86 10.87
CA ILE A 48 3.50 -11.13 10.73
C ILE A 48 4.83 -10.92 10.01
N LEU A 49 4.83 -10.13 8.92
CA LEU A 49 6.02 -9.90 8.09
C LEU A 49 7.07 -9.00 8.74
N GLU A 50 6.64 -8.17 9.70
CA GLU A 50 7.50 -7.30 10.51
C GLU A 50 8.28 -8.03 11.59
N GLN A 51 7.90 -9.28 11.91
CA GLN A 51 8.58 -10.05 12.94
C GLN A 51 10.03 -10.36 12.52
N ARG A 52 10.96 -10.11 13.44
CA ARG A 52 12.34 -10.54 13.25
C ARG A 52 12.41 -12.07 13.20
N PRO A 53 13.36 -12.65 12.46
CA PRO A 53 13.58 -14.08 12.47
C PRO A 53 13.82 -14.58 13.90
N LYS A 54 13.21 -15.71 14.25
CA LYS A 54 13.48 -16.36 15.52
C LYS A 54 14.89 -16.92 15.52
N CYS A 55 15.55 -16.83 16.67
CA CYS A 55 16.83 -17.47 16.86
C CYS A 55 16.68 -18.99 16.75
N GLU A 56 17.38 -19.60 15.83
CA GLU A 56 17.32 -21.06 15.62
C GLU A 56 17.89 -21.82 16.82
N GLN A 57 18.90 -21.29 17.50
CA GLN A 57 19.53 -21.95 18.63
C GLN A 57 18.61 -22.07 19.85
N CYS A 58 17.77 -21.10 20.13
CA CYS A 58 16.82 -21.12 21.24
C CYS A 58 15.36 -21.20 20.81
N TYR A 59 15.09 -21.36 19.51
CA TYR A 59 13.74 -21.39 18.93
C TYR A 59 12.86 -20.20 19.32
N GLY A 60 13.48 -19.04 19.49
CA GLY A 60 12.79 -17.79 19.84
C GLY A 60 12.48 -17.63 21.33
N THR A 61 12.98 -18.51 22.21
CA THR A 61 12.74 -18.40 23.67
C THR A 61 13.66 -17.40 24.35
N GLY A 62 14.79 -17.06 23.75
CA GLY A 62 15.86 -16.27 24.36
C GLY A 62 16.73 -17.02 25.35
N GLU A 63 16.43 -18.27 25.66
CA GLU A 63 17.08 -19.06 26.71
C GLU A 63 17.64 -20.37 26.17
N CYS A 64 18.81 -20.77 26.65
CA CYS A 64 19.48 -22.05 26.39
C CYS A 64 19.84 -22.74 27.69
N TRP A 65 20.13 -24.06 27.63
CA TRP A 65 20.61 -24.83 28.79
C TRP A 65 22.13 -24.81 28.85
N SER A 66 22.68 -24.68 30.06
CA SER A 66 24.12 -24.61 30.31
C SER A 66 24.83 -25.98 30.41
N GLY A 67 24.12 -27.11 30.30
CA GLY A 67 24.66 -28.45 30.48
C GLY A 67 25.09 -29.13 29.19
N GLU A 68 26.18 -29.92 29.22
CA GLU A 68 26.71 -30.69 28.07
C GLU A 68 25.77 -31.82 27.59
N ALA A 69 24.82 -32.25 28.42
CA ALA A 69 24.00 -33.44 28.16
C ALA A 69 22.77 -33.20 27.26
N THR A 70 22.55 -31.98 26.77
CA THR A 70 21.29 -31.62 26.12
C THR A 70 21.41 -31.38 24.64
N HIS A 71 22.59 -31.56 24.04
CA HIS A 71 22.85 -31.15 22.66
C HIS A 71 22.11 -31.96 21.58
N GLU A 72 21.69 -33.20 21.87
CA GLU A 72 21.15 -34.09 20.81
C GLU A 72 19.61 -34.15 20.69
N LEU A 73 18.86 -33.62 21.67
CA LEU A 73 17.38 -33.78 21.67
C LEU A 73 16.56 -32.47 21.60
N TRP A 74 17.20 -31.32 21.62
CA TRP A 74 16.51 -30.02 21.79
C TRP A 74 16.40 -29.19 20.56
N TRP A 75 16.93 -29.60 19.43
CA TRP A 75 16.88 -28.88 18.15
C TRP A 75 15.49 -28.84 17.49
N GLU A 76 14.61 -29.77 17.89
CA GLU A 76 13.37 -29.99 17.13
C GLU A 76 12.15 -29.25 17.68
N ARG A 77 12.21 -28.64 18.86
CA ARG A 77 11.07 -28.00 19.49
C ARG A 77 11.42 -26.94 20.53
N PRO A 78 10.53 -25.93 20.74
CA PRO A 78 10.68 -24.91 21.79
C PRO A 78 10.75 -25.54 23.19
N ILE A 79 11.56 -24.95 24.09
CA ILE A 79 11.67 -25.33 25.49
C ILE A 79 10.33 -25.07 26.20
N THR A 80 9.74 -26.13 26.77
CA THR A 80 8.49 -26.01 27.53
C THR A 80 8.75 -25.80 29.02
N THR A 81 7.72 -25.37 29.76
CA THR A 81 7.78 -25.26 31.22
C THR A 81 8.14 -26.57 31.87
N TRP A 82 7.70 -27.71 31.32
CA TRP A 82 8.02 -29.04 31.78
C TRP A 82 9.49 -29.42 31.56
N ASP A 83 10.05 -28.97 30.48
CA ASP A 83 11.47 -29.17 30.17
C ASP A 83 12.36 -28.37 31.17
N LYS A 84 11.95 -27.13 31.46
CA LYS A 84 12.59 -26.28 32.49
C LYS A 84 12.57 -26.97 33.84
N PHE A 85 11.44 -27.55 34.25
CA PHE A 85 11.32 -28.29 35.50
C PHE A 85 12.23 -29.53 35.56
N LYS A 86 12.26 -30.35 34.50
CA LYS A 86 13.12 -31.53 34.41
C LYS A 86 14.62 -31.19 34.47
N ALA A 87 14.98 -30.08 33.81
CA ALA A 87 16.36 -29.63 33.83
C ALA A 87 16.77 -29.07 35.19
N TRP A 88 15.91 -28.30 35.83
CA TRP A 88 16.12 -27.81 37.18
C TRP A 88 16.33 -28.95 38.18
N THR A 89 15.57 -30.03 38.08
CA THR A 89 15.74 -31.22 38.94
C THR A 89 17.09 -31.95 38.75
N ARG A 90 17.78 -31.70 37.63
CA ARG A 90 19.13 -32.24 37.29
C ARG A 90 20.26 -31.27 37.60
N GLY A 91 19.94 -30.07 38.06
CA GLY A 91 20.94 -29.04 38.35
C GLY A 91 21.34 -28.19 37.12
N ASP A 92 20.72 -28.42 35.98
CA ASP A 92 20.94 -27.59 34.79
C ASP A 92 20.39 -26.17 35.00
N ARG A 93 21.08 -25.18 34.49
CA ARG A 93 20.64 -23.78 34.56
C ARG A 93 20.20 -23.30 33.18
N CYS A 94 19.08 -22.56 33.16
CA CYS A 94 18.66 -21.81 31.98
C CYS A 94 19.46 -20.50 31.94
N VAL A 95 20.15 -20.27 30.86
CA VAL A 95 21.00 -19.10 30.64
C VAL A 95 20.52 -18.34 29.40
N PRO A 96 20.75 -17.02 29.28
CA PRO A 96 20.49 -16.29 28.07
C PRO A 96 21.18 -16.92 26.86
N CYS A 97 20.48 -17.00 25.74
CA CYS A 97 21.05 -17.54 24.50
C CYS A 97 22.10 -16.58 23.94
N ASN A 98 23.32 -17.04 23.78
CA ASN A 98 24.43 -16.22 23.28
C ASN A 98 24.29 -15.82 21.81
N SER A 99 23.50 -16.57 21.00
CA SER A 99 23.32 -16.27 19.59
C SER A 99 22.35 -15.12 19.34
N CYS A 100 21.53 -14.77 20.32
CA CYS A 100 20.57 -13.69 20.22
C CYS A 100 20.55 -12.78 21.47
N ASP A 101 21.60 -12.85 22.29
CA ASP A 101 21.75 -12.09 23.54
C ASP A 101 20.48 -12.16 24.43
N GLY A 102 19.86 -13.33 24.51
CA GLY A 102 18.66 -13.57 25.30
C GLY A 102 17.36 -13.01 24.71
N THR A 103 17.36 -12.40 23.54
CA THR A 103 16.16 -11.79 22.94
C THR A 103 15.23 -12.81 22.29
N GLY A 104 15.71 -13.98 21.93
CA GLY A 104 14.98 -14.96 21.13
C GLY A 104 14.89 -14.64 19.64
N LEU A 105 15.40 -13.48 19.21
CA LEU A 105 15.29 -12.95 17.84
C LEU A 105 16.68 -12.69 17.27
N ILE A 106 16.84 -12.94 15.97
CA ILE A 106 18.07 -12.61 15.25
C ILE A 106 18.00 -11.17 14.76
N ASP A 107 19.08 -10.43 14.97
CA ASP A 107 19.29 -9.16 14.27
C ASP A 107 19.84 -9.47 12.87
N ASP A 108 19.01 -9.26 11.86
CA ASP A 108 19.33 -9.48 10.45
C ASP A 108 19.72 -8.17 9.74
N GLY A 109 20.05 -7.12 10.49
CA GLY A 109 20.44 -5.81 9.98
C GLY A 109 19.31 -5.02 9.29
N LYS A 110 18.09 -5.55 9.27
CA LYS A 110 16.96 -4.92 8.60
C LYS A 110 16.12 -4.10 9.57
N VAL A 111 15.75 -2.93 9.13
CA VAL A 111 14.83 -2.03 9.85
C VAL A 111 13.40 -2.30 9.38
N ARG A 112 12.49 -2.51 10.33
CA ARG A 112 11.08 -2.84 10.09
C ARG A 112 10.17 -1.83 10.76
N GLU A 113 9.10 -1.41 10.05
CA GLU A 113 8.06 -0.49 10.54
C GLU A 113 8.61 0.79 11.21
N GLN A 114 9.81 1.18 10.85
CA GLN A 114 10.39 2.41 11.38
C GLN A 114 9.80 3.62 10.66
N ARG A 115 9.44 4.61 11.47
CA ARG A 115 8.93 5.89 10.99
C ARG A 115 10.06 6.89 10.88
N PHE A 116 10.14 7.51 9.72
CA PHE A 116 11.06 8.62 9.43
C PHE A 116 10.29 9.91 9.24
N PHE A 117 10.95 11.02 9.56
CA PHE A 117 10.38 12.35 9.48
C PHE A 117 11.31 13.25 8.68
N ALA A 118 10.74 14.19 7.95
CA ALA A 118 11.49 15.27 7.30
C ALA A 118 10.60 16.50 7.10
N GLU A 119 11.20 17.65 6.86
CA GLU A 119 10.47 18.89 6.60
C GLU A 119 10.59 19.31 5.14
N CYS A 120 9.49 19.81 4.59
CA CYS A 120 9.42 20.40 3.28
C CYS A 120 8.58 21.67 3.33
N GLY A 121 9.19 22.83 3.08
CA GLY A 121 8.48 24.12 3.11
C GLY A 121 7.84 24.45 4.46
N GLY A 122 8.47 24.07 5.59
CA GLY A 122 7.93 24.28 6.93
C GLY A 122 6.84 23.28 7.35
N VAL A 123 6.60 22.24 6.54
CA VAL A 123 5.60 21.17 6.79
C VAL A 123 6.34 19.87 7.13
N LYS A 124 6.00 19.28 8.26
CA LYS A 124 6.57 18.02 8.74
C LYS A 124 5.86 16.83 8.11
N ILE A 125 6.61 15.99 7.41
CA ILE A 125 6.13 14.80 6.71
C ILE A 125 6.66 13.55 7.41
N SER A 126 5.86 12.49 7.49
CA SER A 126 6.32 11.20 8.01
C SER A 126 5.96 10.04 7.09
N GLY A 127 6.75 8.96 7.19
CA GLY A 127 6.48 7.69 6.54
C GLY A 127 7.03 6.54 7.35
N ALA A 128 6.24 5.48 7.53
CA ALA A 128 6.72 4.23 8.09
C ALA A 128 7.03 3.28 6.93
N MET A 129 8.26 2.76 6.89
CA MET A 129 8.69 1.79 5.90
C MET A 129 8.47 0.39 6.45
N ASP A 130 7.86 -0.50 5.65
CA ASP A 130 7.63 -1.87 6.07
C ASP A 130 8.96 -2.61 6.28
N LEU A 131 9.90 -2.43 5.34
CA LEU A 131 11.23 -3.03 5.42
C LEU A 131 12.29 -2.16 4.72
N LEU A 132 13.35 -1.86 5.44
CA LEU A 132 14.59 -1.25 4.90
C LEU A 132 15.75 -2.21 5.16
N GLY A 133 16.40 -2.65 4.09
CA GLY A 133 17.60 -3.48 4.15
C GLY A 133 18.84 -2.69 4.53
N ASP A 134 19.85 -3.36 5.03
CA ASP A 134 21.18 -2.81 5.31
C ASP A 134 21.91 -2.33 4.04
N ASP A 135 21.52 -2.87 2.89
CA ASP A 135 21.97 -2.45 1.55
C ASP A 135 21.23 -1.21 1.00
N GLY A 136 20.30 -0.63 1.76
CA GLY A 136 19.46 0.48 1.33
C GLY A 136 18.27 0.10 0.44
N ALA A 137 17.96 -1.18 0.29
CA ALA A 137 16.77 -1.63 -0.44
C ALA A 137 15.50 -1.41 0.39
N VAL A 138 14.52 -0.71 -0.17
CA VAL A 138 13.21 -0.50 0.45
C VAL A 138 12.19 -1.47 -0.14
N THR A 139 11.51 -2.21 0.74
CA THR A 139 10.42 -3.11 0.36
C THR A 139 9.14 -2.73 1.09
N ASP A 140 8.03 -2.73 0.36
CA ASP A 140 6.71 -2.45 0.88
C ASP A 140 5.76 -3.60 0.51
N TYR A 141 5.01 -4.08 1.49
CA TYR A 141 4.11 -5.22 1.35
C TYR A 141 2.69 -4.76 1.02
N LYS A 142 2.08 -5.36 0.00
CA LYS A 142 0.71 -5.01 -0.41
C LYS A 142 -0.17 -6.24 -0.51
N VAL A 143 -1.16 -6.37 0.39
CA VAL A 143 -2.23 -7.35 0.22
C VAL A 143 -3.16 -6.84 -0.88
N THR A 144 -3.21 -7.56 -2.00
CA THR A 144 -3.89 -7.09 -3.21
C THR A 144 -4.59 -8.23 -3.96
N SER A 145 -5.18 -7.95 -5.11
CA SER A 145 -5.76 -8.96 -6.00
C SER A 145 -4.83 -9.31 -7.15
N VAL A 146 -4.99 -10.51 -7.72
CA VAL A 146 -4.33 -10.91 -8.95
C VAL A 146 -4.60 -9.92 -10.08
N PHE A 147 -5.85 -9.45 -10.20
CA PHE A 147 -6.21 -8.46 -11.21
C PHE A 147 -5.38 -7.19 -11.11
N THR A 148 -5.08 -6.72 -9.90
CA THR A 148 -4.22 -5.56 -9.70
C THR A 148 -2.79 -5.81 -10.19
N ILE A 149 -2.24 -6.99 -9.87
CA ILE A 149 -0.88 -7.38 -10.29
C ILE A 149 -0.78 -7.47 -11.82
N GLN A 150 -1.78 -8.06 -12.48
CA GLN A 150 -1.81 -8.17 -13.94
C GLN A 150 -1.89 -6.82 -14.67
N ARG A 151 -2.38 -5.77 -14.01
CA ARG A 151 -2.39 -4.39 -14.55
C ARG A 151 -1.03 -3.68 -14.40
N GLY A 152 -0.07 -4.30 -13.73
CA GLY A 152 1.25 -3.74 -13.51
C GLY A 152 1.35 -2.80 -12.31
N LEU A 153 2.44 -2.05 -12.27
CA LEU A 153 2.74 -1.12 -11.17
C LEU A 153 1.70 0.00 -11.11
N LYS A 154 1.08 0.16 -9.93
CA LYS A 154 0.19 1.31 -9.68
C LYS A 154 1.00 2.59 -9.46
N THR A 155 0.51 3.69 -9.99
CA THR A 155 1.08 5.02 -9.80
C THR A 155 1.21 5.38 -8.31
N ASP A 156 0.19 5.08 -7.51
CA ASP A 156 0.21 5.37 -6.06
C ASP A 156 1.33 4.62 -5.34
N TRP A 157 1.62 3.39 -5.76
CA TRP A 157 2.71 2.59 -5.17
C TRP A 157 4.09 3.16 -5.55
N GLU A 158 4.26 3.54 -6.83
CA GLU A 158 5.49 4.20 -7.29
C GLU A 158 5.73 5.50 -6.54
N GLN A 159 4.70 6.32 -6.41
CA GLN A 159 4.77 7.60 -5.70
C GLN A 159 5.06 7.39 -4.21
N GLN A 160 4.39 6.44 -3.54
CA GLN A 160 4.59 6.16 -2.12
C GLN A 160 6.05 5.78 -1.82
N LEU A 161 6.61 4.85 -2.58
CA LEU A 161 7.98 4.40 -2.35
C LEU A 161 9.00 5.51 -2.66
N ASN A 162 8.71 6.38 -3.62
CA ASN A 162 9.58 7.52 -3.91
C ASN A 162 9.48 8.64 -2.85
N ILE A 163 8.34 8.82 -2.18
CA ILE A 163 8.26 9.67 -0.98
C ILE A 163 9.08 9.04 0.16
N TYR A 164 9.05 7.71 0.33
CA TYR A 164 9.90 7.03 1.31
C TYR A 164 11.38 7.20 1.00
N ALA A 165 11.80 7.06 -0.26
CA ALA A 165 13.17 7.31 -0.66
C ALA A 165 13.60 8.76 -0.39
N TRP A 166 12.70 9.72 -0.62
CA TRP A 166 12.92 11.13 -0.26
C TRP A 166 13.09 11.30 1.26
N LEU A 167 12.21 10.71 2.08
CA LEU A 167 12.33 10.78 3.55
C LEU A 167 13.65 10.19 4.04
N LEU A 168 14.05 9.03 3.52
CA LEU A 168 15.31 8.38 3.88
C LEU A 168 16.51 9.22 3.51
N LYS A 169 16.52 9.83 2.32
CA LYS A 169 17.55 10.78 1.89
C LYS A 169 17.68 11.97 2.86
N GLN A 170 16.57 12.53 3.37
CA GLN A 170 16.60 13.61 4.35
C GLN A 170 17.13 13.16 5.74
N ASN A 171 17.24 11.85 5.96
CA ASN A 171 17.83 11.23 7.16
C ASN A 171 19.20 10.58 6.87
N ASP A 172 19.91 11.03 5.82
CA ASP A 172 21.24 10.57 5.42
C ASP A 172 21.32 9.06 5.07
N ILE A 173 20.18 8.46 4.69
CA ILE A 173 20.10 7.06 4.28
C ILE A 173 19.99 6.98 2.76
N THR A 174 20.96 6.31 2.13
CA THR A 174 20.97 6.10 0.68
C THR A 174 20.07 4.94 0.30
N VAL A 175 19.09 5.20 -0.58
CA VAL A 175 18.23 4.16 -1.13
C VAL A 175 18.82 3.62 -2.43
N THR A 176 18.94 2.30 -2.54
CA THR A 176 19.51 1.60 -3.69
C THR A 176 18.46 1.02 -4.63
N SER A 177 17.34 0.57 -4.07
CA SER A 177 16.25 -0.02 -4.86
C SER A 177 14.92 0.08 -4.12
N LEU A 178 13.84 0.04 -4.93
CA LEU A 178 12.46 0.05 -4.44
C LEU A 178 11.73 -1.19 -4.95
N THR A 179 11.01 -1.87 -4.07
CA THR A 179 10.29 -3.10 -4.42
C THR A 179 8.93 -3.14 -3.71
N ILE A 180 7.89 -3.48 -4.47
CA ILE A 180 6.60 -3.90 -3.91
C ILE A 180 6.56 -5.43 -3.88
N VAL A 181 6.18 -6.00 -2.74
CA VAL A 181 5.85 -7.41 -2.62
C VAL A 181 4.33 -7.54 -2.50
N GLY A 182 3.71 -7.92 -3.61
CA GLY A 182 2.26 -8.13 -3.70
C GLY A 182 1.87 -9.52 -3.21
N LEU A 183 1.01 -9.58 -2.19
CA LEU A 183 0.39 -10.82 -1.70
C LEU A 183 -1.02 -10.93 -2.27
N CYS A 184 -1.21 -11.85 -3.21
CA CYS A 184 -2.46 -12.01 -3.96
C CYS A 184 -3.48 -12.82 -3.15
N ARG A 185 -4.43 -12.13 -2.51
CA ARG A 185 -5.45 -12.75 -1.66
C ARG A 185 -6.45 -13.67 -2.38
N ASP A 186 -6.55 -13.54 -3.69
CA ASP A 186 -7.47 -14.26 -4.58
C ASP A 186 -6.73 -15.16 -5.58
N TRP A 187 -5.46 -15.50 -5.30
CA TRP A 187 -4.67 -16.38 -6.14
C TRP A 187 -5.20 -17.82 -6.10
N ILE A 188 -5.24 -18.47 -7.26
CA ILE A 188 -5.75 -19.83 -7.43
C ILE A 188 -4.73 -20.67 -8.19
N LYS A 189 -4.25 -21.75 -7.57
CA LYS A 189 -3.23 -22.64 -8.12
C LYS A 189 -3.61 -23.21 -9.49
N SER A 190 -4.83 -23.73 -9.64
CA SER A 190 -5.29 -24.30 -10.93
C SER A 190 -5.35 -23.27 -12.07
N ARG A 191 -5.52 -21.98 -11.77
CA ARG A 191 -5.43 -20.93 -12.79
C ARG A 191 -3.99 -20.64 -13.19
N ALA A 192 -3.05 -20.70 -12.24
CA ALA A 192 -1.62 -20.55 -12.53
C ALA A 192 -1.12 -21.70 -13.42
N GLU A 193 -1.54 -22.93 -13.16
CA GLU A 193 -1.21 -24.09 -13.97
C GLU A 193 -1.83 -24.02 -15.40
N ALA A 194 -3.00 -23.39 -15.53
CA ALA A 194 -3.73 -23.33 -16.81
C ALA A 194 -3.39 -22.12 -17.68
N LYS A 195 -2.81 -21.03 -17.13
CA LYS A 195 -2.61 -19.76 -17.82
C LYS A 195 -1.25 -19.16 -17.53
N ALA A 196 -0.43 -19.00 -18.54
CA ALA A 196 0.92 -18.44 -18.43
C ALA A 196 0.93 -16.92 -18.06
N ASP A 197 -0.13 -16.17 -18.40
CA ASP A 197 -0.31 -14.76 -18.08
C ASP A 197 -0.86 -14.53 -16.65
N TYR A 198 -1.23 -15.60 -15.95
CA TYR A 198 -1.63 -15.53 -14.54
C TYR A 198 -0.40 -15.64 -13.63
N PRO A 199 -0.32 -14.90 -12.51
CA PRO A 199 0.80 -15.01 -11.59
C PRO A 199 1.07 -16.45 -11.16
N GLN A 200 2.31 -16.93 -11.36
CA GLN A 200 2.69 -18.30 -11.04
C GLN A 200 2.88 -18.55 -9.54
N SER A 201 2.89 -17.48 -8.73
CA SER A 201 2.99 -17.50 -7.27
C SER A 201 1.94 -16.56 -6.66
N PRO A 202 1.41 -16.86 -5.46
CA PRO A 202 0.59 -15.91 -4.69
C PRO A 202 1.37 -14.69 -4.22
N ILE A 203 2.71 -14.77 -4.23
CA ILE A 203 3.60 -13.67 -3.85
C ILE A 203 4.35 -13.22 -5.11
N VAL A 204 4.22 -11.94 -5.43
CA VAL A 204 4.80 -11.34 -6.64
C VAL A 204 5.65 -10.12 -6.26
N SER A 205 6.92 -10.14 -6.69
CA SER A 205 7.82 -9.00 -6.51
C SER A 205 7.78 -8.10 -7.72
N ILE A 206 7.55 -6.80 -7.50
CA ILE A 206 7.48 -5.78 -8.54
C ILE A 206 8.56 -4.74 -8.26
N LYS A 207 9.51 -4.58 -9.17
CA LYS A 207 10.49 -3.51 -9.10
C LYS A 207 9.83 -2.17 -9.39
N VAL A 208 10.12 -1.19 -8.55
CA VAL A 208 9.60 0.18 -8.67
C VAL A 208 10.72 1.09 -9.15
N PRO A 209 10.51 1.94 -10.16
CA PRO A 209 11.50 2.91 -10.57
C PRO A 209 11.87 3.86 -9.43
N LEU A 210 13.15 3.92 -9.11
CA LEU A 210 13.68 4.93 -8.20
C LEU A 210 13.88 6.22 -9.00
N TRP A 211 13.18 7.27 -8.58
CA TRP A 211 13.30 8.58 -9.23
C TRP A 211 14.61 9.26 -8.87
N ARG A 212 15.05 10.15 -9.75
CA ARG A 212 16.16 11.03 -9.43
C ARG A 212 15.79 11.94 -8.27
N PRO A 213 16.77 12.34 -7.43
CA PRO A 213 16.53 13.18 -6.25
C PRO A 213 15.73 14.45 -6.55
N GLU A 214 16.03 15.12 -7.67
CA GLU A 214 15.35 16.36 -8.06
C GLU A 214 13.85 16.12 -8.32
N ARG A 215 13.51 15.00 -8.98
CA ARG A 215 12.10 14.62 -9.22
C ARG A 215 11.38 14.30 -7.91
N GLN A 216 12.07 13.68 -6.95
CA GLN A 216 11.51 13.41 -5.63
C GLN A 216 11.22 14.72 -4.89
N ASP A 217 12.20 15.64 -4.88
CA ASP A 217 12.07 16.96 -4.24
C ASP A 217 10.92 17.76 -4.84
N ASP A 218 10.83 17.85 -6.18
CA ASP A 218 9.75 18.53 -6.90
C ASP A 218 8.38 17.92 -6.62
N PHE A 219 8.31 16.60 -6.60
CA PHE A 219 7.06 15.88 -6.34
C PHE A 219 6.56 16.14 -4.92
N VAL A 220 7.42 15.97 -3.90
CA VAL A 220 7.05 16.19 -2.50
C VAL A 220 6.67 17.66 -2.27
N ALA A 221 7.46 18.60 -2.77
CA ALA A 221 7.15 20.04 -2.66
C ALA A 221 5.82 20.38 -3.37
N GLY A 222 5.57 19.79 -4.52
CA GLY A 222 4.30 19.95 -5.24
C GLY A 222 3.12 19.43 -4.44
N ARG A 223 3.25 18.24 -3.82
CA ARG A 223 2.18 17.67 -2.97
C ARG A 223 1.94 18.51 -1.70
N VAL A 224 3.00 18.93 -1.03
CA VAL A 224 2.90 19.82 0.14
C VAL A 224 2.15 21.09 -0.23
N ARG A 225 2.57 21.75 -1.31
CA ARG A 225 1.94 22.99 -1.78
C ARG A 225 0.43 22.84 -1.98
N VAL A 226 -0.03 21.77 -2.66
CA VAL A 226 -1.47 21.59 -2.92
C VAL A 226 -2.27 21.25 -1.66
N HIS A 227 -1.64 20.62 -0.66
CA HIS A 227 -2.29 20.32 0.61
C HIS A 227 -2.34 21.51 1.57
N THR A 228 -1.45 22.49 1.41
CA THR A 228 -1.37 23.69 2.27
C THR A 228 -2.02 24.93 1.65
N MET A 229 -2.59 24.81 0.43
CA MET A 229 -3.31 25.93 -0.20
C MET A 229 -4.53 26.34 0.64
N GLU A 230 -4.73 27.64 0.80
CA GLU A 230 -5.90 28.20 1.50
C GLU A 230 -7.22 27.72 0.87
N ASN A 231 -7.30 27.79 -0.46
CA ASN A 231 -8.43 27.28 -1.21
C ASN A 231 -8.19 25.82 -1.62
N THR A 232 -9.00 24.92 -1.11
CA THR A 232 -8.90 23.49 -1.42
C THR A 232 -9.19 23.23 -2.88
N ILE A 233 -8.29 22.51 -3.55
CA ILE A 233 -8.48 22.07 -4.94
C ILE A 233 -9.54 20.97 -4.96
N PRO A 234 -10.62 21.11 -5.78
CA PRO A 234 -11.61 20.05 -5.97
C PRO A 234 -10.98 18.77 -6.52
N CYS A 235 -11.57 17.62 -6.19
CA CYS A 235 -11.11 16.33 -6.74
C CYS A 235 -11.30 16.29 -8.25
N THR A 236 -10.28 15.81 -8.98
CA THR A 236 -10.34 15.58 -10.41
C THR A 236 -11.28 14.40 -10.74
N PRO A 237 -11.73 14.26 -12.00
CA PRO A 237 -12.53 13.10 -12.42
C PRO A 237 -11.81 11.76 -12.14
N GLU A 238 -10.49 11.68 -12.34
CA GLU A 238 -9.68 10.50 -12.08
C GLU A 238 -9.64 10.18 -10.59
N GLU A 239 -9.44 11.18 -9.73
CA GLU A 239 -9.46 11.04 -8.27
C GLU A 239 -10.83 10.61 -7.75
N ARG A 240 -11.90 10.92 -8.48
CA ARG A 240 -13.28 10.54 -8.20
C ARG A 240 -13.67 9.20 -8.80
N TRP A 241 -12.73 8.52 -9.50
CA TRP A 241 -12.94 7.27 -10.24
C TRP A 241 -14.10 7.39 -11.25
N ALA A 242 -14.04 8.40 -12.09
CA ALA A 242 -15.02 8.63 -13.14
C ALA A 242 -15.14 7.39 -14.06
N ARG A 243 -16.37 7.01 -14.37
CA ARG A 243 -16.70 5.88 -15.24
C ARG A 243 -17.73 6.29 -16.30
N GLY A 244 -17.49 5.88 -17.53
CA GLY A 244 -18.48 5.94 -18.58
C GLY A 244 -18.82 7.36 -19.08
N GLY A 245 -17.92 8.31 -19.04
CA GLY A 245 -18.14 9.68 -19.53
C GLY A 245 -18.23 9.80 -21.06
N TYR A 246 -17.78 8.81 -21.81
CA TYR A 246 -17.70 8.85 -23.28
C TYR A 246 -18.31 7.61 -23.90
N THR A 247 -19.22 7.78 -24.84
CA THR A 247 -19.86 6.65 -25.54
C THR A 247 -19.56 6.73 -27.04
N VAL A 248 -18.95 5.68 -27.58
CA VAL A 248 -18.74 5.53 -29.04
C VAL A 248 -20.00 4.94 -29.64
N LEU A 249 -20.49 5.63 -30.67
CA LEU A 249 -21.67 5.26 -31.45
C LEU A 249 -21.25 5.04 -32.93
N GLY A 250 -21.98 4.20 -33.65
CA GLY A 250 -21.82 4.04 -35.11
C GLY A 250 -21.01 2.81 -35.49
N GLY A 251 -20.53 2.79 -36.75
CA GLY A 251 -19.76 1.69 -37.34
C GLY A 251 -20.50 0.36 -37.45
N GLY A 252 -21.82 0.32 -37.26
CA GLY A 252 -22.59 -0.93 -37.23
C GLY A 252 -22.36 -1.75 -35.96
N LEU A 253 -21.78 -1.14 -34.91
CA LEU A 253 -21.49 -1.81 -33.64
C LEU A 253 -22.46 -1.34 -32.53
N LYS A 254 -22.59 -2.14 -31.49
CA LYS A 254 -23.33 -1.71 -30.28
C LYS A 254 -22.60 -0.55 -29.62
N PRO A 255 -23.34 0.44 -29.04
CA PRO A 255 -22.76 1.50 -28.25
C PRO A 255 -21.80 0.96 -27.20
N LYS A 256 -20.65 1.62 -27.02
CA LYS A 256 -19.64 1.20 -26.04
C LYS A 256 -19.13 2.42 -25.29
N SER A 257 -19.23 2.36 -23.94
CA SER A 257 -18.78 3.44 -23.06
C SER A 257 -17.33 3.26 -22.62
N PHE A 258 -16.67 4.40 -22.40
CA PHE A 258 -15.27 4.54 -21.99
C PHE A 258 -15.15 5.61 -20.92
N ASP A 259 -14.11 5.47 -20.11
CA ASP A 259 -13.87 6.39 -18.99
C ASP A 259 -13.16 7.67 -19.44
N THR A 260 -12.41 7.60 -20.54
CA THR A 260 -11.69 8.74 -21.12
C THR A 260 -11.91 8.90 -22.61
N MET A 261 -11.78 10.14 -23.09
CA MET A 261 -11.83 10.46 -24.53
C MET A 261 -10.72 9.71 -25.30
N SER A 262 -9.53 9.56 -24.72
CA SER A 262 -8.40 8.87 -25.33
C SER A 262 -8.70 7.40 -25.58
N GLU A 263 -9.32 6.70 -24.60
CA GLU A 263 -9.76 5.30 -24.77
C GLU A 263 -10.81 5.16 -25.86
N ALA A 264 -11.78 6.08 -25.90
CA ALA A 264 -12.81 6.10 -26.92
C ALA A 264 -12.21 6.31 -28.32
N ALA A 265 -11.28 7.25 -28.46
CA ALA A 265 -10.57 7.51 -29.72
C ALA A 265 -9.71 6.31 -30.14
N THR A 266 -8.99 5.70 -29.20
CA THR A 266 -8.19 4.48 -29.46
C THR A 266 -9.10 3.34 -29.92
N TYR A 267 -10.25 3.14 -29.31
CA TYR A 267 -11.21 2.13 -29.74
C TYR A 267 -11.70 2.38 -31.17
N ILE A 268 -12.05 3.63 -31.54
CA ILE A 268 -12.41 3.98 -32.92
C ILE A 268 -11.31 3.59 -33.88
N ASN A 269 -10.06 3.99 -33.59
CA ASN A 269 -8.91 3.68 -34.45
C ASN A 269 -8.76 2.17 -34.68
N THR A 270 -8.95 1.33 -33.64
CA THR A 270 -8.88 -0.13 -33.75
C THR A 270 -10.04 -0.74 -34.55
N LYS A 271 -11.18 -0.05 -34.66
CA LYS A 271 -12.40 -0.54 -35.33
C LYS A 271 -12.63 0.13 -36.68
N GLN A 272 -11.81 1.12 -37.06
CA GLN A 272 -11.94 1.85 -38.32
C GLN A 272 -11.76 0.89 -39.50
N LYS A 273 -12.72 0.93 -40.42
CA LYS A 273 -12.70 0.23 -41.71
C LYS A 273 -13.34 1.15 -42.76
N PRO A 274 -13.03 0.99 -44.06
CA PRO A 274 -13.68 1.73 -45.13
C PRO A 274 -15.21 1.66 -45.00
N GLY A 275 -15.87 2.81 -45.07
CA GLY A 275 -17.33 2.94 -44.97
C GLY A 275 -17.90 2.95 -43.54
N ARG A 276 -17.09 2.85 -42.50
CA ARG A 276 -17.56 2.99 -41.11
C ARG A 276 -17.41 4.42 -40.61
N THR A 277 -18.49 4.95 -40.08
CA THR A 277 -18.51 6.26 -39.43
C THR A 277 -18.79 6.07 -37.95
N PHE A 278 -17.97 6.70 -37.12
CA PHE A 278 -18.12 6.71 -35.66
C PHE A 278 -18.30 8.14 -35.15
N SER A 279 -19.01 8.26 -34.04
CA SER A 279 -19.09 9.49 -33.25
C SER A 279 -18.84 9.18 -31.77
N ILE A 280 -18.34 10.16 -31.05
CA ILE A 280 -18.21 10.10 -29.59
C ILE A 280 -19.25 11.03 -29.00
N SER A 281 -20.11 10.50 -28.14
CA SER A 281 -21.06 11.28 -27.35
C SER A 281 -20.50 11.42 -25.93
N GLU A 282 -20.42 12.65 -25.45
CA GLU A 282 -20.15 12.92 -24.04
C GLU A 282 -21.44 12.78 -23.24
N GLY A 283 -21.34 12.09 -22.11
CA GLY A 283 -22.42 11.88 -21.15
C GLY A 283 -21.99 12.18 -19.73
N SER A 284 -22.89 12.04 -18.79
CA SER A 284 -22.56 12.17 -17.37
C SER A 284 -21.72 10.97 -16.91
N ALA A 285 -20.49 11.21 -16.48
CA ALA A 285 -19.71 10.18 -15.81
C ALA A 285 -20.32 9.82 -14.45
N LYS A 286 -20.21 8.54 -14.07
CA LYS A 286 -20.48 8.11 -12.69
C LYS A 286 -19.19 8.27 -11.88
N PHE A 287 -19.29 8.86 -10.70
CA PHE A 287 -18.17 9.05 -9.81
C PHE A 287 -18.18 8.00 -8.70
N VAL A 288 -17.70 6.80 -9.05
CA VAL A 288 -17.78 5.59 -8.21
C VAL A 288 -17.20 5.80 -6.80
N ARG A 289 -16.11 6.55 -6.69
CA ARG A 289 -15.53 6.88 -5.38
C ARG A 289 -16.48 7.70 -4.52
N CYS A 290 -17.10 8.74 -5.10
CA CYS A 290 -18.02 9.61 -4.37
C CYS A 290 -19.28 8.89 -3.94
N GLU A 291 -19.81 8.00 -4.81
CA GLU A 291 -21.03 7.25 -4.54
C GLU A 291 -20.87 6.19 -3.43
N ALA A 292 -19.71 5.54 -3.33
CA ALA A 292 -19.58 4.33 -2.52
C ALA A 292 -18.34 4.25 -1.61
N TRP A 293 -17.28 5.03 -1.84
CA TRP A 293 -15.98 4.79 -1.22
C TRP A 293 -15.35 6.02 -0.58
N CYS A 294 -15.93 7.19 -0.74
CA CYS A 294 -15.37 8.40 -0.16
C CYS A 294 -15.87 8.57 1.28
N PRO A 295 -14.99 8.53 2.28
CA PRO A 295 -15.42 8.63 3.68
C PRO A 295 -16.01 9.98 4.04
N VAL A 296 -15.79 10.99 3.20
CA VAL A 296 -16.26 12.37 3.41
C VAL A 296 -17.31 12.82 2.37
N SER A 297 -17.95 11.86 1.68
CA SER A 297 -18.97 12.19 0.66
C SER A 297 -20.10 13.05 1.21
N ASP A 298 -20.54 12.77 2.44
CA ASP A 298 -21.63 13.50 3.11
C ASP A 298 -21.26 14.95 3.49
N HIS A 299 -19.98 15.26 3.58
CA HIS A 299 -19.44 16.58 3.90
C HIS A 299 -18.91 17.32 2.64
N CYS A 300 -18.85 16.64 1.48
CA CYS A 300 -18.21 17.14 0.29
C CYS A 300 -19.12 18.12 -0.51
N PRO A 301 -18.78 19.42 -0.59
CA PRO A 301 -19.59 20.38 -1.33
C PRO A 301 -19.62 20.10 -2.82
N GLN A 302 -18.52 19.59 -3.40
CA GLN A 302 -18.45 19.21 -4.81
C GLN A 302 -19.44 18.09 -5.14
N TRP A 303 -19.52 17.05 -4.32
CA TRP A 303 -20.42 15.91 -4.52
C TRP A 303 -21.89 16.29 -4.28
N ARG A 304 -22.17 17.03 -3.19
CA ARG A 304 -23.54 17.46 -2.84
C ARG A 304 -24.12 18.41 -3.88
N GLY A 305 -23.33 19.31 -4.46
CA GLY A 305 -23.74 20.18 -5.54
C GLY A 305 -24.21 19.39 -6.77
N GLU A 306 -23.43 18.42 -7.21
CA GLU A 306 -23.76 17.59 -8.37
C GLU A 306 -24.93 16.63 -8.12
N ALA A 307 -25.06 16.06 -6.92
CA ALA A 307 -26.20 15.21 -6.55
C ALA A 307 -27.51 15.98 -6.60
N ASN A 308 -27.53 17.23 -6.15
CA ASN A 308 -28.69 18.11 -6.24
C ASN A 308 -29.07 18.48 -7.70
N GLU A 309 -28.05 18.73 -8.55
CA GLU A 309 -28.31 19.01 -9.98
C GLU A 309 -28.87 17.78 -10.71
N GLN A 310 -28.39 16.58 -10.38
CA GLN A 310 -28.92 15.33 -10.97
C GLN A 310 -30.36 15.04 -10.51
N SER A 311 -30.68 15.34 -9.26
CA SER A 311 -32.05 15.18 -8.73
C SER A 311 -33.03 16.12 -9.39
N ASN A 312 -32.60 17.35 -9.71
CA ASN A 312 -33.44 18.36 -10.37
C ASN A 312 -33.63 18.15 -11.88
N ARG A 313 -32.85 17.24 -12.49
CA ARG A 313 -32.98 16.89 -13.94
C ARG A 313 -33.83 15.64 -14.20
N ARG A 314 -34.32 15.00 -13.17
CA ARG A 314 -35.28 13.87 -13.23
C ARG A 314 -36.70 14.34 -12.99
#